data_4d6b58a4cd87cdac5ec479560595af11
#
_entry.id   4d6b58a4cd87cdac5ec479560595af11
#
_cell.length_a   1.000
_cell.length_b   1.000
_cell.length_c   1.000
_cell.angle_alpha   90.00
_cell.angle_beta   90.00
_cell.angle_gamma   90.00
#
_symmetry.space_group_name_H-M   'P 1'
#
loop_
_entity.id
_entity.type
_entity.pdbx_description
1 polymer ?
#
loop_
_entity_poly.entity_id
_entity_poly.type
_entity_poly.pdbx_seq_one_letter_code
_entity_poly.pdbx_strand_id
1 'polypeptide(L)'
;MWSRRHFLETLSSLPLVRGLFGGSPALTGLAMAPAGDYFRELGVRPFINAAGTYTDMTASLMRPEVMQAISYASQHYVMLNDLHDRVGDKIAALVRCEAAMVTSGAAAAITLGTAGVLTGTDREKIGQIPNLEHMKSEVIIQKAHRFGYDRAVRNCGVRMVEVETREDLERAISDKTAMMLFYNNNNSVGQIRDEEFARLGKKHGVPTMNDCAADVPPVENLWKYTLMGFDLVMFSGGKGIRGPQSAGLLLGRKDLIQAARMNGSPNGSAIGRGMKVNKEEMLGMLVALQVYLETDHDKEWREFEKRAEAIRKSVAAVPGVTAEVYVPEVANHVPTVRISWAASGKKLTPAEVAQALRDGEPSIGVRPGRDGFDVGVWMMRPGEETIVARRLRQVLEGKG
;
A
#
# COMPACT_ATOMS: atom_id res chain seq x y z
N MET A 1 -17.58 -38.06 4.56
CA MET A 1 -17.51 -37.48 5.92
C MET A 1 -16.25 -38.00 6.58
N TRP A 2 -15.27 -37.13 6.81
CA TRP A 2 -14.06 -37.47 7.54
C TRP A 2 -14.37 -37.57 9.01
N SER A 3 -14.03 -38.69 9.69
CA SER A 3 -14.27 -38.85 11.11
C SER A 3 -13.21 -38.09 11.90
N ARG A 4 -13.59 -37.59 13.12
CA ARG A 4 -12.67 -36.94 14.06
C ARG A 4 -11.41 -37.78 14.38
N ARG A 5 -11.51 -39.09 14.28
CA ARG A 5 -10.43 -40.03 14.53
C ARG A 5 -9.35 -39.99 13.43
N HIS A 6 -9.75 -39.87 12.17
CA HIS A 6 -8.82 -39.72 11.03
C HIS A 6 -8.08 -38.37 11.03
N PHE A 7 -8.75 -37.31 11.50
CA PHE A 7 -8.11 -35.99 11.64
C PHE A 7 -7.01 -36.00 12.73
N LEU A 8 -7.24 -36.68 13.85
CA LEU A 8 -6.27 -36.75 14.92
C LEU A 8 -5.09 -37.69 14.59
N GLU A 9 -5.32 -38.75 13.82
CA GLU A 9 -4.26 -39.66 13.34
C GLU A 9 -3.34 -38.96 12.30
N THR A 10 -3.87 -38.07 11.49
CA THR A 10 -3.09 -37.26 10.53
C THR A 10 -2.26 -36.18 11.23
N LEU A 11 -2.77 -35.60 12.35
CA LEU A 11 -2.03 -34.65 13.17
C LEU A 11 -0.87 -35.28 13.96
N SER A 12 -1.00 -36.57 14.36
CA SER A 12 0.05 -37.28 15.10
C SER A 12 1.23 -37.74 14.23
N SER A 13 1.10 -37.69 12.91
CA SER A 13 2.17 -38.02 11.96
C SER A 13 3.04 -36.82 11.53
N LEU A 14 2.69 -35.60 11.96
CA LEU A 14 3.50 -34.39 11.72
C LEU A 14 4.67 -34.35 12.72
N PRO A 15 5.93 -34.14 12.26
CA PRO A 15 7.13 -34.17 13.12
C PRO A 15 7.16 -33.11 14.24
N LEU A 16 6.21 -32.16 14.24
CA LEU A 16 6.12 -31.04 15.18
C LEU A 16 5.63 -31.40 16.60
N VAL A 17 5.03 -32.58 16.84
CA VAL A 17 4.39 -32.91 18.12
C VAL A 17 5.30 -33.70 19.08
N ARG A 18 6.45 -34.19 18.63
CA ARG A 18 7.34 -35.01 19.50
C ARG A 18 8.28 -34.25 20.44
N GLY A 19 8.29 -32.90 20.38
CA GLY A 19 9.21 -32.06 21.18
C GLY A 19 8.66 -31.44 22.45
N LEU A 20 7.38 -31.71 22.85
CA LEU A 20 6.69 -30.91 23.86
C LEU A 20 6.73 -31.46 25.32
N PHE A 21 7.40 -32.58 25.59
CA PHE A 21 7.52 -33.11 26.94
C PHE A 21 8.95 -33.51 27.30
N GLY A 22 9.74 -32.52 27.65
CA GLY A 22 11.08 -32.74 28.20
C GLY A 22 11.81 -31.43 28.49
N GLY A 23 11.88 -31.09 29.80
CA GLY A 23 12.88 -30.24 30.44
C GLY A 23 13.19 -28.86 29.86
N SER A 24 12.85 -27.80 30.57
CA SER A 24 13.29 -26.43 30.28
C SER A 24 14.83 -26.30 30.28
N PRO A 25 15.41 -25.75 29.18
CA PRO A 25 16.55 -24.86 29.30
C PRO A 25 16.20 -23.46 28.83
N ALA A 26 16.90 -22.49 29.40
CA ALA A 26 16.76 -21.06 29.15
C ALA A 26 16.67 -20.73 27.65
N LEU A 27 15.62 -19.99 27.28
CA LEU A 27 15.39 -19.43 25.95
C LEU A 27 16.42 -18.36 25.65
N THR A 28 17.59 -18.75 25.16
CA THR A 28 18.45 -17.91 24.34
C THR A 28 17.92 -17.96 22.92
N GLY A 29 17.63 -16.79 22.35
CA GLY A 29 16.92 -16.61 21.08
C GLY A 29 17.50 -17.42 19.92
N LEU A 30 16.86 -18.53 19.63
CA LEU A 30 17.01 -19.24 18.35
C LEU A 30 15.93 -18.71 17.43
N ALA A 31 16.35 -17.86 16.47
CA ALA A 31 15.59 -17.73 15.23
C ALA A 31 15.51 -19.15 14.63
N MET A 32 14.36 -19.81 14.76
CA MET A 32 14.13 -21.08 14.05
C MET A 32 14.29 -20.79 12.54
N ALA A 33 15.31 -21.35 11.93
CA ALA A 33 15.35 -21.46 10.48
C ALA A 33 14.07 -22.17 10.03
N PRO A 34 13.39 -21.72 8.99
CA PRO A 34 12.21 -22.41 8.49
C PRO A 34 12.57 -23.86 8.17
N ALA A 35 11.77 -24.79 8.67
CA ALA A 35 12.01 -26.23 8.54
C ALA A 35 11.88 -26.75 7.09
N GLY A 36 11.56 -25.89 6.11
CA GLY A 36 11.41 -26.22 4.69
C GLY A 36 11.19 -24.99 3.81
N ASP A 37 11.26 -25.19 2.50
CA ASP A 37 10.86 -24.19 1.50
C ASP A 37 9.35 -24.28 1.28
N TYR A 38 8.58 -23.50 2.03
CA TYR A 38 7.12 -23.51 1.98
C TYR A 38 6.55 -23.20 0.59
N PHE A 39 7.17 -22.30 -0.16
CA PHE A 39 6.70 -21.99 -1.51
C PHE A 39 6.91 -23.15 -2.47
N ARG A 40 8.04 -23.82 -2.37
CA ARG A 40 8.33 -25.02 -3.15
C ARG A 40 7.38 -26.18 -2.80
N GLU A 41 7.11 -26.38 -1.51
CA GLU A 41 6.17 -27.40 -1.02
C GLU A 41 4.73 -27.14 -1.53
N LEU A 42 4.32 -25.86 -1.64
CA LEU A 42 3.04 -25.45 -2.16
C LEU A 42 3.00 -25.37 -3.69
N GLY A 43 4.11 -25.59 -4.40
CA GLY A 43 4.19 -25.42 -5.84
C GLY A 43 4.10 -23.95 -6.28
N VAL A 44 4.35 -22.98 -5.38
CA VAL A 44 4.35 -21.55 -5.67
C VAL A 44 5.76 -21.10 -5.97
N ARG A 45 5.96 -20.44 -7.10
CA ARG A 45 7.29 -20.03 -7.56
C ARG A 45 7.58 -18.57 -7.16
N PRO A 46 8.61 -18.31 -6.35
CA PRO A 46 9.11 -16.95 -6.10
C PRO A 46 9.65 -16.32 -7.38
N PHE A 47 9.64 -14.98 -7.45
CA PHE A 47 10.11 -14.23 -8.61
C PHE A 47 10.86 -12.96 -8.19
N ILE A 48 11.69 -12.42 -9.11
CA ILE A 48 12.30 -11.11 -8.98
C ILE A 48 11.23 -10.07 -9.36
N ASN A 49 10.89 -9.17 -8.43
CA ASN A 49 9.90 -8.13 -8.67
C ASN A 49 10.54 -6.96 -9.43
N ALA A 50 10.31 -6.94 -10.75
CA ALA A 50 10.73 -5.89 -11.66
C ALA A 50 9.58 -4.94 -12.07
N ALA A 51 8.45 -5.00 -11.38
CA ALA A 51 7.27 -4.17 -11.66
C ALA A 51 7.05 -3.05 -10.63
N GLY A 52 7.10 -3.39 -9.33
CA GLY A 52 6.80 -2.45 -8.25
C GLY A 52 5.84 -3.01 -7.21
N THR A 53 5.21 -2.12 -6.45
CA THR A 53 4.44 -2.46 -5.23
C THR A 53 2.96 -2.77 -5.52
N TYR A 54 2.69 -3.66 -6.44
CA TYR A 54 1.33 -4.10 -6.77
C TYR A 54 0.85 -5.19 -5.80
N THR A 55 -0.43 -5.15 -5.42
CA THR A 55 -1.02 -6.07 -4.45
C THR A 55 -0.98 -7.53 -4.92
N ASP A 56 -1.26 -7.78 -6.20
CA ASP A 56 -1.21 -9.11 -6.82
C ASP A 56 0.23 -9.67 -6.95
N MET A 57 1.23 -8.81 -6.77
CA MET A 57 2.65 -9.15 -6.73
C MET A 57 3.24 -9.09 -5.31
N THR A 58 2.40 -9.11 -4.29
CA THR A 58 2.73 -9.08 -2.87
C THR A 58 3.47 -7.82 -2.38
N ALA A 59 3.34 -6.72 -3.13
CA ALA A 59 3.83 -5.38 -2.85
C ALA A 59 5.35 -5.30 -2.61
N SER A 60 5.82 -5.14 -1.37
CA SER A 60 7.24 -5.02 -1.02
C SER A 60 7.68 -6.08 -0.02
N LEU A 61 8.99 -6.32 0.06
CA LEU A 61 9.57 -7.14 1.12
C LEU A 61 9.81 -6.29 2.37
N MET A 62 9.37 -6.79 3.52
CA MET A 62 9.63 -6.15 4.81
C MET A 62 11.10 -6.20 5.18
N ARG A 63 11.59 -5.16 5.86
CA ARG A 63 12.96 -5.11 6.38
C ARG A 63 13.12 -6.05 7.59
N PRO A 64 14.34 -6.51 7.91
CA PRO A 64 14.57 -7.42 9.04
C PRO A 64 14.06 -6.89 10.38
N GLU A 65 14.18 -5.59 10.63
CA GLU A 65 13.72 -4.91 11.85
C GLU A 65 12.20 -5.01 12.01
N VAL A 66 11.47 -4.90 10.89
CA VAL A 66 10.02 -5.04 10.85
C VAL A 66 9.63 -6.48 11.21
N MET A 67 10.33 -7.47 10.67
CA MET A 67 10.08 -8.88 10.99
C MET A 67 10.40 -9.22 12.45
N GLN A 68 11.43 -8.61 13.04
CA GLN A 68 11.75 -8.73 14.46
C GLN A 68 10.60 -8.17 15.33
N ALA A 69 10.08 -6.99 14.97
CA ALA A 69 8.97 -6.37 15.69
C ALA A 69 7.69 -7.23 15.62
N ILE A 70 7.37 -7.78 14.45
CA ILE A 70 6.25 -8.70 14.24
C ILE A 70 6.42 -9.96 15.12
N SER A 71 7.60 -10.57 15.07
CA SER A 71 7.92 -11.75 15.88
C SER A 71 7.80 -11.46 17.38
N TYR A 72 8.32 -10.32 17.84
CA TYR A 72 8.15 -9.88 19.23
C TYR A 72 6.68 -9.72 19.60
N ALA A 73 5.89 -9.01 18.78
CA ALA A 73 4.47 -8.78 19.05
C ALA A 73 3.68 -10.08 19.16
N SER A 74 4.02 -11.10 18.33
CA SER A 74 3.31 -12.38 18.31
C SER A 74 3.38 -13.15 19.63
N GLN A 75 4.38 -12.86 20.46
CA GLN A 75 4.64 -13.57 21.71
C GLN A 75 4.02 -12.89 22.95
N HIS A 76 3.33 -11.75 22.79
CA HIS A 76 2.81 -10.97 23.90
C HIS A 76 1.34 -10.63 23.74
N TYR A 77 0.58 -10.67 24.85
CA TYR A 77 -0.78 -10.14 24.90
C TYR A 77 -0.75 -8.69 25.37
N VAL A 78 -1.51 -7.83 24.69
CA VAL A 78 -1.69 -6.41 25.01
C VAL A 78 -3.15 -6.02 24.80
N MET A 79 -3.61 -5.00 25.48
CA MET A 79 -4.92 -4.41 25.22
C MET A 79 -4.89 -3.69 23.87
N LEU A 80 -5.76 -4.10 22.95
CA LEU A 80 -5.73 -3.63 21.57
C LEU A 80 -5.91 -2.10 21.45
N ASN A 81 -6.83 -1.53 22.24
CA ASN A 81 -7.08 -0.10 22.22
C ASN A 81 -5.88 0.70 22.73
N ASP A 82 -5.23 0.26 23.81
CA ASP A 82 -4.04 0.91 24.37
C ASP A 82 -2.90 0.90 23.35
N LEU A 83 -2.72 -0.23 22.65
CA LEU A 83 -1.70 -0.33 21.60
C LEU A 83 -2.00 0.63 20.43
N HIS A 84 -3.26 0.66 19.97
CA HIS A 84 -3.68 1.59 18.93
C HIS A 84 -3.38 3.04 19.30
N ASP A 85 -3.71 3.45 20.53
CA ASP A 85 -3.49 4.82 20.99
C ASP A 85 -2.00 5.14 21.02
N ARG A 86 -1.19 4.29 21.65
CA ARG A 86 0.25 4.52 21.77
C ARG A 86 0.99 4.47 20.44
N VAL A 87 0.65 3.56 19.57
CA VAL A 87 1.21 3.49 18.21
C VAL A 87 0.78 4.71 17.40
N GLY A 88 -0.50 5.10 17.48
CA GLY A 88 -1.02 6.29 16.81
C GLY A 88 -0.32 7.57 17.26
N ASP A 89 -0.18 7.79 18.57
CA ASP A 89 0.54 8.96 19.14
C ASP A 89 2.01 9.01 18.66
N LYS A 90 2.67 7.83 18.65
CA LYS A 90 4.07 7.77 18.20
C LYS A 90 4.21 8.06 16.70
N ILE A 91 3.32 7.51 15.87
CA ILE A 91 3.30 7.80 14.43
C ILE A 91 3.01 9.27 14.18
N ALA A 92 1.99 9.84 14.85
CA ALA A 92 1.64 11.25 14.70
C ALA A 92 2.83 12.19 15.01
N ALA A 93 3.56 11.89 16.07
CA ALA A 93 4.77 12.64 16.42
C ALA A 93 5.86 12.53 15.34
N LEU A 94 6.07 11.33 14.79
CA LEU A 94 7.07 11.08 13.74
C LEU A 94 6.76 11.82 12.43
N VAL A 95 5.47 11.87 12.03
CA VAL A 95 5.04 12.48 10.76
C VAL A 95 4.40 13.86 10.93
N ARG A 96 4.52 14.47 12.11
CA ARG A 96 4.13 15.87 12.40
C ARG A 96 2.66 16.18 12.10
N CYS A 97 1.76 15.26 12.45
CA CYS A 97 0.31 15.48 12.33
C CYS A 97 -0.38 15.43 13.72
N GLU A 98 -1.64 15.83 13.80
CA GLU A 98 -2.38 15.87 15.07
C GLU A 98 -2.63 14.48 15.65
N ALA A 99 -2.99 13.52 14.78
CA ALA A 99 -3.27 12.14 15.17
C ALA A 99 -3.03 11.18 14.00
N ALA A 100 -2.84 9.90 14.33
CA ALA A 100 -2.64 8.84 13.37
C ALA A 100 -3.27 7.53 13.84
N MET A 101 -3.60 6.64 12.91
CA MET A 101 -3.94 5.25 13.21
C MET A 101 -3.39 4.31 12.14
N VAL A 102 -3.07 3.09 12.56
CA VAL A 102 -2.78 2.00 11.64
C VAL A 102 -4.09 1.36 11.22
N THR A 103 -4.24 1.09 9.93
CA THR A 103 -5.43 0.48 9.31
C THR A 103 -5.05 -0.82 8.59
N SER A 104 -6.03 -1.63 8.22
CA SER A 104 -5.81 -2.80 7.38
C SER A 104 -5.68 -2.39 5.89
N GLY A 105 -4.64 -1.61 5.58
CA GLY A 105 -4.33 -1.07 4.27
C GLY A 105 -4.99 0.29 3.98
N ALA A 106 -4.53 0.95 2.91
CA ALA A 106 -5.03 2.26 2.49
C ALA A 106 -6.52 2.25 2.13
N ALA A 107 -7.02 1.18 1.51
CA ALA A 107 -8.45 1.07 1.19
C ALA A 107 -9.33 1.07 2.45
N ALA A 108 -8.89 0.39 3.51
CA ALA A 108 -9.56 0.45 4.81
C ALA A 108 -9.46 1.85 5.44
N ALA A 109 -8.32 2.54 5.28
CA ALA A 109 -8.16 3.93 5.72
C ALA A 109 -9.18 4.86 5.06
N ILE A 110 -9.43 4.70 3.76
CA ILE A 110 -10.47 5.45 3.02
C ILE A 110 -11.85 5.16 3.60
N THR A 111 -12.22 3.89 3.77
CA THR A 111 -13.53 3.53 4.34
C THR A 111 -13.69 4.06 5.77
N LEU A 112 -12.71 3.84 6.63
CA LEU A 112 -12.78 4.26 8.04
C LEU A 112 -12.78 5.79 8.19
N GLY A 113 -11.97 6.49 7.39
CA GLY A 113 -11.97 7.95 7.36
C GLY A 113 -13.30 8.51 6.89
N THR A 114 -13.89 7.95 5.83
CA THR A 114 -15.23 8.34 5.33
C THR A 114 -16.30 8.07 6.39
N ALA A 115 -16.28 6.89 7.00
CA ALA A 115 -17.21 6.54 8.07
C ALA A 115 -17.06 7.49 9.26
N GLY A 116 -15.84 7.83 9.66
CA GLY A 116 -15.57 8.78 10.73
C GLY A 116 -16.12 10.18 10.44
N VAL A 117 -15.98 10.67 9.20
CA VAL A 117 -16.56 11.95 8.78
C VAL A 117 -18.10 11.93 8.83
N LEU A 118 -18.71 10.82 8.45
CA LEU A 118 -20.17 10.66 8.44
C LEU A 118 -20.78 10.57 9.85
N THR A 119 -20.13 9.86 10.74
CA THR A 119 -20.71 9.47 12.03
C THR A 119 -20.19 10.28 13.20
N GLY A 120 -19.01 10.90 13.07
CA GLY A 120 -18.29 11.37 14.26
C GLY A 120 -18.12 10.22 15.26
N THR A 121 -18.32 10.51 16.54
CA THR A 121 -18.26 9.52 17.64
C THR A 121 -19.66 9.03 18.06
N ASP A 122 -20.70 9.32 17.29
CA ASP A 122 -22.07 8.96 17.56
C ASP A 122 -22.30 7.46 17.29
N ARG A 123 -22.60 6.70 18.35
CA ARG A 123 -22.76 5.24 18.28
C ARG A 123 -23.97 4.79 17.48
N GLU A 124 -25.05 5.59 17.43
CA GLU A 124 -26.24 5.26 16.67
C GLU A 124 -25.92 5.36 15.17
N LYS A 125 -25.28 6.47 14.75
CA LYS A 125 -24.83 6.66 13.38
C LYS A 125 -23.80 5.61 12.95
N ILE A 126 -22.87 5.22 13.83
CA ILE A 126 -21.90 4.12 13.58
C ILE A 126 -22.63 2.82 13.27
N GLY A 127 -23.68 2.48 14.02
CA GLY A 127 -24.49 1.29 13.76
C GLY A 127 -25.41 1.40 12.55
N GLN A 128 -25.73 2.62 12.12
CA GLN A 128 -26.68 2.90 11.03
C GLN A 128 -26.05 2.79 9.65
N ILE A 129 -24.80 3.26 9.46
CA ILE A 129 -24.17 3.20 8.15
C ILE A 129 -24.03 1.76 7.65
N PRO A 130 -24.23 1.48 6.35
CA PRO A 130 -24.29 2.41 5.21
C PRO A 130 -25.67 3.04 4.91
N ASN A 131 -26.69 2.86 5.76
CA ASN A 131 -27.93 3.62 5.62
C ASN A 131 -27.68 5.05 6.10
N LEU A 132 -27.84 6.04 5.21
CA LEU A 132 -27.55 7.45 5.49
C LEU A 132 -28.83 8.30 5.68
N GLU A 133 -29.91 7.69 6.10
CA GLU A 133 -31.14 8.42 6.39
C GLU A 133 -30.87 9.48 7.50
N HIS A 134 -31.25 10.72 7.22
CA HIS A 134 -30.98 11.90 8.08
C HIS A 134 -29.51 12.24 8.32
N MET A 135 -28.60 11.72 7.47
CA MET A 135 -27.18 12.01 7.52
C MET A 135 -26.70 12.67 6.23
N LYS A 136 -25.54 13.30 6.27
CA LYS A 136 -24.85 13.72 5.06
C LYS A 136 -24.56 12.49 4.19
N SER A 137 -24.70 12.61 2.87
CA SER A 137 -24.71 11.44 1.98
C SER A 137 -23.93 11.63 0.67
N GLU A 138 -23.21 12.74 0.54
CA GLU A 138 -22.51 13.09 -0.69
C GLU A 138 -21.03 13.34 -0.44
N VAL A 139 -20.20 12.84 -1.37
CA VAL A 139 -18.77 13.11 -1.40
C VAL A 139 -18.40 13.72 -2.75
N ILE A 140 -17.82 14.92 -2.72
CA ILE A 140 -17.37 15.61 -3.92
C ILE A 140 -16.01 15.06 -4.35
N ILE A 141 -15.85 14.80 -5.65
CA ILE A 141 -14.60 14.37 -6.28
C ILE A 141 -14.46 15.02 -7.65
N GLN A 142 -13.26 15.38 -8.05
CA GLN A 142 -13.03 15.75 -9.45
C GLN A 142 -13.26 14.54 -10.36
N LYS A 143 -13.95 14.72 -11.49
CA LYS A 143 -14.20 13.66 -12.48
C LYS A 143 -12.91 12.98 -12.95
N ALA A 144 -11.84 13.76 -13.14
CA ALA A 144 -10.52 13.25 -13.47
C ALA A 144 -9.87 12.41 -12.35
N HIS A 145 -10.38 12.50 -11.12
CA HIS A 145 -9.90 11.74 -9.96
C HIS A 145 -10.71 10.47 -9.67
N ARG A 146 -11.72 10.15 -10.52
CA ARG A 146 -12.46 8.88 -10.38
C ARG A 146 -11.53 7.70 -10.66
N PHE A 147 -11.55 6.71 -9.77
CA PHE A 147 -10.64 5.57 -9.81
C PHE A 147 -11.26 4.35 -9.12
N GLY A 148 -10.67 3.16 -9.31
CA GLY A 148 -11.24 1.91 -8.82
C GLY A 148 -11.41 1.83 -7.30
N TYR A 149 -10.54 2.51 -6.54
CA TYR A 149 -10.57 2.50 -5.07
C TYR A 149 -11.59 3.47 -4.46
N ASP A 150 -12.23 4.35 -5.23
CA ASP A 150 -13.35 5.17 -4.74
C ASP A 150 -14.53 4.30 -4.24
N ARG A 151 -14.50 3.01 -4.59
CA ARG A 151 -15.40 2.01 -4.02
C ARG A 151 -15.34 1.98 -2.49
N ALA A 152 -14.16 2.20 -1.90
CA ALA A 152 -13.97 2.21 -0.45
C ALA A 152 -14.79 3.33 0.22
N VAL A 153 -14.91 4.49 -0.44
CA VAL A 153 -15.78 5.59 -0.01
C VAL A 153 -17.26 5.21 -0.14
N ARG A 154 -17.64 4.66 -1.31
CA ARG A 154 -19.04 4.29 -1.60
C ARG A 154 -19.57 3.15 -0.72
N ASN A 155 -18.69 2.33 -0.16
CA ASN A 155 -19.08 1.30 0.81
C ASN A 155 -19.77 1.87 2.05
N CYS A 156 -19.52 3.16 2.38
CA CYS A 156 -20.20 3.86 3.46
C CYS A 156 -21.62 4.36 3.10
N GLY A 157 -22.12 4.06 1.90
CA GLY A 157 -23.47 4.44 1.43
C GLY A 157 -23.53 5.77 0.69
N VAL A 158 -22.44 6.51 0.59
CA VAL A 158 -22.43 7.85 -0.03
C VAL A 158 -22.55 7.82 -1.55
N ARG A 159 -23.10 8.88 -2.11
CA ARG A 159 -23.10 9.19 -3.53
C ARG A 159 -21.88 10.06 -3.86
N MET A 160 -21.18 9.72 -4.94
CA MET A 160 -20.11 10.56 -5.46
C MET A 160 -20.70 11.68 -6.32
N VAL A 161 -20.28 12.92 -6.04
CA VAL A 161 -20.66 14.13 -6.81
C VAL A 161 -19.44 14.55 -7.62
N GLU A 162 -19.50 14.37 -8.93
CA GLU A 162 -18.40 14.68 -9.84
C GLU A 162 -18.40 16.15 -10.22
N VAL A 163 -17.22 16.78 -10.16
CA VAL A 163 -16.99 18.17 -10.55
C VAL A 163 -15.78 18.25 -11.46
N GLU A 164 -15.70 19.27 -12.30
CA GLU A 164 -14.53 19.48 -13.17
C GLU A 164 -13.80 20.78 -12.83
N THR A 165 -14.56 21.86 -12.59
CA THR A 165 -14.00 23.18 -12.31
C THR A 165 -14.16 23.56 -10.84
N ARG A 166 -13.49 24.64 -10.43
CA ARG A 166 -13.66 25.24 -9.12
C ARG A 166 -15.12 25.70 -8.91
N GLU A 167 -15.71 26.35 -9.90
CA GLU A 167 -17.09 26.85 -9.86
C GLU A 167 -18.09 25.70 -9.72
N ASP A 168 -17.83 24.55 -10.38
CA ASP A 168 -18.64 23.34 -10.22
C ASP A 168 -18.55 22.82 -8.79
N LEU A 169 -17.35 22.80 -8.21
CA LEU A 169 -17.13 22.35 -6.84
C LEU A 169 -17.89 23.24 -5.85
N GLU A 170 -17.75 24.58 -5.98
CA GLU A 170 -18.42 25.50 -5.07
C GLU A 170 -19.95 25.40 -5.18
N ARG A 171 -20.51 25.17 -6.38
CA ARG A 171 -21.96 24.93 -6.59
C ARG A 171 -22.41 23.56 -6.07
N ALA A 172 -21.56 22.56 -6.06
CA ALA A 172 -21.90 21.22 -5.61
C ALA A 172 -21.98 21.09 -4.08
N ILE A 173 -21.41 22.05 -3.33
CA ILE A 173 -21.47 22.03 -1.88
C ILE A 173 -22.89 22.31 -1.42
N SER A 174 -23.44 21.41 -0.61
CA SER A 174 -24.77 21.46 -0.06
C SER A 174 -24.82 20.90 1.38
N ASP A 175 -25.98 20.94 2.01
CA ASP A 175 -26.22 20.34 3.33
C ASP A 175 -25.97 18.82 3.33
N LYS A 176 -26.03 18.17 2.17
CA LYS A 176 -25.73 16.75 1.99
C LYS A 176 -24.24 16.44 1.85
N THR A 177 -23.40 17.44 1.63
CA THR A 177 -21.97 17.24 1.42
C THR A 177 -21.30 16.84 2.72
N ALA A 178 -20.76 15.62 2.77
CA ALA A 178 -20.04 15.08 3.91
C ALA A 178 -18.56 15.46 3.87
N MET A 179 -17.91 15.23 2.73
CA MET A 179 -16.49 15.55 2.54
C MET A 179 -16.13 15.72 1.06
N MET A 180 -14.90 16.12 0.81
CA MET A 180 -14.28 16.22 -0.50
C MET A 180 -13.13 15.22 -0.58
N LEU A 181 -13.10 14.38 -1.64
CA LEU A 181 -12.05 13.37 -1.86
C LEU A 181 -11.09 13.83 -2.95
N PHE A 182 -9.79 13.76 -2.67
CA PHE A 182 -8.72 13.99 -3.62
C PHE A 182 -7.94 12.70 -3.87
N TYR A 183 -7.63 12.41 -5.13
CA TYR A 183 -6.76 11.29 -5.51
C TYR A 183 -5.44 11.85 -6.02
N ASN A 184 -4.41 11.81 -5.17
CA ASN A 184 -3.16 12.53 -5.41
C ASN A 184 -2.43 12.07 -6.67
N ASN A 185 -2.53 10.81 -7.03
CA ASN A 185 -1.93 10.28 -8.28
C ASN A 185 -2.40 11.03 -9.54
N ASN A 186 -3.60 11.62 -9.51
CA ASN A 186 -4.17 12.38 -10.60
C ASN A 186 -4.10 13.90 -10.39
N ASN A 187 -3.24 14.36 -9.47
CA ASN A 187 -3.08 15.79 -9.18
C ASN A 187 -2.79 16.62 -10.44
N SER A 188 -1.94 16.11 -11.36
CA SER A 188 -1.62 16.80 -12.61
C SER A 188 -2.72 16.74 -13.67
N VAL A 189 -3.74 15.90 -13.53
CA VAL A 189 -4.81 15.68 -14.51
C VAL A 189 -6.05 16.53 -14.18
N GLY A 190 -6.39 16.68 -12.89
CA GLY A 190 -7.51 17.50 -12.43
C GLY A 190 -7.26 18.99 -12.64
N GLN A 191 -8.33 19.78 -12.80
CA GLN A 191 -8.23 21.24 -12.93
C GLN A 191 -7.91 21.92 -11.59
N ILE A 192 -8.41 21.35 -10.47
CA ILE A 192 -8.18 21.86 -9.12
C ILE A 192 -7.01 21.06 -8.52
N ARG A 193 -5.90 21.76 -8.25
CA ARG A 193 -4.71 21.17 -7.65
C ARG A 193 -4.87 20.93 -6.14
N ASP A 194 -3.99 20.14 -5.57
CA ASP A 194 -4.01 19.72 -4.17
C ASP A 194 -4.12 20.88 -3.18
N GLU A 195 -3.27 21.92 -3.29
CA GLU A 195 -3.28 23.09 -2.41
C GLU A 195 -4.62 23.86 -2.50
N GLU A 196 -5.13 24.07 -3.73
CA GLU A 196 -6.39 24.75 -3.93
C GLU A 196 -7.56 23.93 -3.38
N PHE A 197 -7.54 22.60 -3.60
CA PHE A 197 -8.56 21.69 -3.13
C PHE A 197 -8.66 21.70 -1.60
N ALA A 198 -7.52 21.60 -0.90
CA ALA A 198 -7.46 21.68 0.56
C ALA A 198 -7.98 23.05 1.05
N ARG A 199 -7.57 24.15 0.39
CA ARG A 199 -8.05 25.50 0.72
C ARG A 199 -9.55 25.68 0.53
N LEU A 200 -10.13 25.10 -0.51
CA LEU A 200 -11.59 25.13 -0.75
C LEU A 200 -12.34 24.37 0.33
N GLY A 201 -11.87 23.19 0.73
CA GLY A 201 -12.44 22.46 1.86
C GLY A 201 -12.47 23.30 3.14
N LYS A 202 -11.34 23.92 3.48
CA LYS A 202 -11.24 24.81 4.63
C LYS A 202 -12.16 26.03 4.52
N LYS A 203 -12.23 26.67 3.34
CA LYS A 203 -13.10 27.82 3.07
C LYS A 203 -14.56 27.51 3.33
N HIS A 204 -15.01 26.33 2.95
CA HIS A 204 -16.43 25.93 3.04
C HIS A 204 -16.74 25.06 4.28
N GLY A 205 -15.75 24.79 5.15
CA GLY A 205 -15.94 23.96 6.33
C GLY A 205 -16.27 22.50 6.00
N VAL A 206 -15.85 22.01 4.83
CA VAL A 206 -16.06 20.64 4.37
C VAL A 206 -14.76 19.86 4.54
N PRO A 207 -14.74 18.75 5.31
CA PRO A 207 -13.55 17.93 5.48
C PRO A 207 -12.98 17.42 4.15
N THR A 208 -11.66 17.41 4.05
CA THR A 208 -10.92 16.94 2.87
C THR A 208 -10.15 15.68 3.18
N MET A 209 -10.13 14.72 2.25
CA MET A 209 -9.37 13.49 2.33
C MET A 209 -8.49 13.35 1.08
N ASN A 210 -7.19 13.05 1.27
CA ASN A 210 -6.25 12.83 0.17
C ASN A 210 -5.74 11.38 0.16
N ASP A 211 -5.98 10.67 -0.93
CA ASP A 211 -5.41 9.34 -1.16
C ASP A 211 -4.00 9.47 -1.73
N CYS A 212 -3.02 9.26 -0.86
CA CYS A 212 -1.58 9.26 -1.13
C CYS A 212 -0.98 7.85 -0.99
N ALA A 213 -1.75 6.80 -1.27
CA ALA A 213 -1.35 5.42 -0.99
C ALA A 213 -0.02 5.00 -1.63
N ALA A 214 0.41 5.62 -2.73
CA ALA A 214 1.64 5.29 -3.45
C ALA A 214 2.66 6.45 -3.50
N ASP A 215 2.50 7.47 -2.67
CA ASP A 215 3.24 8.73 -2.78
C ASP A 215 4.51 8.81 -1.92
N VAL A 216 4.97 7.68 -1.43
CA VAL A 216 6.23 7.55 -0.69
C VAL A 216 7.11 6.55 -1.45
N PRO A 217 8.31 6.95 -1.90
CA PRO A 217 8.99 8.25 -1.74
C PRO A 217 8.36 9.40 -2.55
N PRO A 218 8.73 10.68 -2.33
CA PRO A 218 9.73 11.17 -1.37
C PRO A 218 9.21 11.18 0.08
N VAL A 219 10.14 11.19 1.05
CA VAL A 219 9.83 11.05 2.49
C VAL A 219 8.99 12.21 3.02
N GLU A 220 9.16 13.41 2.47
CA GLU A 220 8.45 14.62 2.85
C GLU A 220 6.94 14.51 2.66
N ASN A 221 6.48 13.66 1.77
CA ASN A 221 5.06 13.44 1.53
C ASN A 221 4.33 12.90 2.76
N LEU A 222 5.03 12.28 3.70
CA LEU A 222 4.46 11.80 4.97
C LEU A 222 3.88 12.93 5.85
N TRP A 223 4.35 14.16 5.68
CA TRP A 223 3.83 15.35 6.41
C TRP A 223 3.35 16.47 5.49
N LYS A 224 3.75 16.48 4.22
CA LYS A 224 3.42 17.54 3.26
C LYS A 224 1.92 17.82 3.19
N TYR A 225 1.11 16.80 3.01
CA TYR A 225 -0.31 16.98 2.71
C TYR A 225 -1.15 17.35 3.95
N THR A 226 -0.79 16.86 5.13
CA THR A 226 -1.42 17.31 6.39
C THR A 226 -1.04 18.76 6.70
N LEU A 227 0.22 19.15 6.49
CA LEU A 227 0.68 20.53 6.64
C LEU A 227 0.08 21.47 5.58
N MET A 228 -0.23 20.97 4.38
CA MET A 228 -0.93 21.70 3.32
C MET A 228 -2.39 22.02 3.69
N GLY A 229 -2.97 21.26 4.62
CA GLY A 229 -4.30 21.50 5.13
C GLY A 229 -5.35 20.45 4.78
N PHE A 230 -4.97 19.29 4.24
CA PHE A 230 -5.87 18.15 4.17
C PHE A 230 -6.22 17.64 5.57
N ASP A 231 -7.50 17.39 5.82
CA ASP A 231 -7.99 16.92 7.12
C ASP A 231 -7.65 15.45 7.38
N LEU A 232 -7.64 14.63 6.34
CA LEU A 232 -7.25 13.21 6.36
C LEU A 232 -6.33 12.88 5.18
N VAL A 233 -5.27 12.13 5.44
CA VAL A 233 -4.31 11.65 4.44
C VAL A 233 -4.02 10.17 4.70
N MET A 234 -3.97 9.34 3.65
CA MET A 234 -3.66 7.93 3.83
C MET A 234 -2.48 7.47 2.99
N PHE A 235 -1.74 6.49 3.54
CA PHE A 235 -0.62 5.82 2.88
C PHE A 235 -0.76 4.30 2.99
N SER A 236 -0.26 3.58 1.97
CA SER A 236 -0.15 2.12 2.04
C SER A 236 1.17 1.73 2.71
N GLY A 237 1.09 0.93 3.77
CA GLY A 237 2.27 0.50 4.53
C GLY A 237 3.15 -0.49 3.78
N GLY A 238 2.58 -1.32 2.93
CA GLY A 238 3.29 -2.35 2.16
C GLY A 238 3.96 -1.86 0.87
N LYS A 239 3.96 -0.54 0.60
CA LYS A 239 4.64 0.05 -0.57
C LYS A 239 6.04 0.57 -0.19
N GLY A 240 6.36 1.82 -0.45
CA GLY A 240 7.68 2.41 -0.20
C GLY A 240 8.16 2.34 1.26
N ILE A 241 7.24 2.38 2.20
CA ILE A 241 7.56 2.26 3.64
C ILE A 241 8.06 0.83 3.99
N ARG A 242 7.73 -0.18 3.18
CA ARG A 242 8.12 -1.59 3.39
C ARG A 242 7.67 -2.18 4.73
N GLY A 243 6.48 -1.79 5.16
CA GLY A 243 5.76 -2.40 6.27
C GLY A 243 4.94 -3.63 5.84
N PRO A 244 4.12 -4.19 6.72
CA PRO A 244 3.22 -5.27 6.37
C PRO A 244 2.31 -4.88 5.20
N GLN A 245 2.17 -5.77 4.21
CA GLN A 245 1.38 -5.48 3.00
C GLN A 245 -0.06 -5.10 3.32
N SER A 246 -0.64 -5.76 4.30
CA SER A 246 -2.00 -5.52 4.78
C SER A 246 -2.15 -4.27 5.64
N ALA A 247 -1.06 -3.59 6.04
CA ALA A 247 -1.13 -2.39 6.85
C ALA A 247 -1.18 -1.11 6.01
N GLY A 248 -1.79 -0.07 6.58
CA GLY A 248 -1.82 1.29 6.05
C GLY A 248 -1.82 2.31 7.18
N LEU A 249 -1.70 3.58 6.82
CA LEU A 249 -1.78 4.71 7.73
C LEU A 249 -2.94 5.61 7.36
N LEU A 250 -3.68 6.09 8.37
CA LEU A 250 -4.58 7.23 8.27
C LEU A 250 -4.06 8.31 9.22
N LEU A 251 -3.78 9.48 8.67
CA LEU A 251 -3.16 10.63 9.34
C LEU A 251 -4.09 11.84 9.26
N GLY A 252 -4.06 12.72 10.22
CA GLY A 252 -4.75 14.01 10.12
C GLY A 252 -5.36 14.51 11.40
N ARG A 253 -6.53 15.13 11.31
CA ARG A 253 -7.23 15.75 12.44
C ARG A 253 -7.61 14.72 13.51
N LYS A 254 -7.37 15.10 14.76
CA LYS A 254 -7.57 14.22 15.91
C LYS A 254 -9.01 13.74 16.08
N ASP A 255 -9.98 14.64 15.91
CA ASP A 255 -11.41 14.31 16.00
C ASP A 255 -11.84 13.28 14.94
N LEU A 256 -11.35 13.42 13.70
CA LEU A 256 -11.67 12.53 12.60
C LEU A 256 -10.95 11.16 12.75
N ILE A 257 -9.71 11.15 13.22
CA ILE A 257 -8.99 9.90 13.52
C ILE A 257 -9.69 9.13 14.66
N GLN A 258 -10.13 9.81 15.71
CA GLN A 258 -10.90 9.19 16.79
C GLN A 258 -12.21 8.61 16.27
N ALA A 259 -12.95 9.34 15.44
CA ALA A 259 -14.17 8.87 14.82
C ALA A 259 -13.92 7.66 13.90
N ALA A 260 -12.87 7.70 13.08
CA ALA A 260 -12.48 6.58 12.23
C ALA A 260 -12.17 5.31 13.04
N ARG A 261 -11.51 5.44 14.19
CA ARG A 261 -11.24 4.31 15.09
C ARG A 261 -12.51 3.67 15.64
N MET A 262 -13.50 4.48 16.01
CA MET A 262 -14.79 3.95 16.50
C MET A 262 -15.57 3.20 15.40
N ASN A 263 -15.32 3.50 14.14
CA ASN A 263 -15.88 2.80 12.99
C ASN A 263 -15.11 1.53 12.58
N GLY A 264 -14.02 1.21 13.27
CA GLY A 264 -13.18 0.04 13.02
C GLY A 264 -13.27 -1.04 14.10
N SER A 265 -12.48 -2.10 13.91
CA SER A 265 -12.26 -3.14 14.94
C SER A 265 -11.64 -2.51 16.20
N PRO A 266 -12.04 -2.93 17.42
CA PRO A 266 -12.86 -4.12 17.76
C PRO A 266 -14.36 -3.89 17.86
N ASN A 267 -14.89 -2.71 17.47
CA ASN A 267 -16.29 -2.37 17.65
C ASN A 267 -17.23 -3.25 16.81
N GLY A 268 -18.13 -4.00 17.46
CA GLY A 268 -18.87 -5.08 16.81
C GLY A 268 -19.86 -4.64 15.73
N SER A 269 -20.56 -3.50 15.94
CA SER A 269 -21.56 -2.96 15.01
C SER A 269 -20.98 -2.02 13.91
N ALA A 270 -19.68 -1.72 13.99
CA ALA A 270 -19.05 -0.78 13.07
C ALA A 270 -18.86 -1.38 11.67
N ILE A 271 -19.01 -0.56 10.63
CA ILE A 271 -18.82 -0.96 9.22
C ILE A 271 -17.42 -1.57 8.99
N GLY A 272 -16.41 -1.04 9.65
CA GLY A 272 -15.03 -1.52 9.58
C GLY A 272 -14.70 -2.69 10.51
N ARG A 273 -15.69 -3.36 11.14
CA ARG A 273 -15.42 -4.49 12.04
C ARG A 273 -14.60 -5.61 11.40
N GLY A 274 -14.81 -5.87 10.12
CA GLY A 274 -14.04 -6.85 9.35
C GLY A 274 -12.63 -6.38 8.96
N MET A 275 -12.36 -5.08 9.02
CA MET A 275 -11.08 -4.44 8.68
C MET A 275 -10.14 -4.48 9.91
N LYS A 276 -9.88 -5.70 10.43
CA LYS A 276 -8.99 -5.85 11.58
C LYS A 276 -7.55 -5.56 11.22
N VAL A 277 -6.89 -4.81 12.09
CA VAL A 277 -5.43 -4.72 12.13
C VAL A 277 -4.98 -5.33 13.46
N ASN A 278 -4.03 -6.24 13.43
CA ASN A 278 -3.54 -6.94 14.59
C ASN A 278 -2.33 -6.25 15.22
N LYS A 279 -1.91 -6.70 16.39
CA LYS A 279 -0.76 -6.12 17.13
C LYS A 279 0.56 -6.27 16.37
N GLU A 280 0.71 -7.34 15.61
CA GLU A 280 1.86 -7.63 14.76
C GLU A 280 1.97 -6.61 13.64
N GLU A 281 0.85 -6.33 12.96
CA GLU A 281 0.79 -5.33 11.89
C GLU A 281 0.99 -3.90 12.41
N MET A 282 0.41 -3.57 13.57
CA MET A 282 0.58 -2.24 14.18
C MET A 282 2.04 -1.98 14.54
N LEU A 283 2.67 -2.92 15.24
CA LEU A 283 4.05 -2.76 15.65
C LEU A 283 5.00 -2.84 14.45
N GLY A 284 4.73 -3.75 13.51
CA GLY A 284 5.46 -3.84 12.25
C GLY A 284 5.38 -2.55 11.44
N MET A 285 4.20 -1.91 11.37
CA MET A 285 4.02 -0.65 10.66
C MET A 285 4.77 0.52 11.34
N LEU A 286 4.72 0.59 12.66
CA LEU A 286 5.47 1.61 13.42
C LEU A 286 6.97 1.49 13.17
N VAL A 287 7.52 0.29 13.30
CA VAL A 287 8.96 0.04 13.09
C VAL A 287 9.34 0.28 11.63
N ALA A 288 8.50 -0.12 10.67
CA ALA A 288 8.74 0.16 9.25
C ALA A 288 8.85 1.66 8.97
N LEU A 289 7.95 2.46 9.57
CA LEU A 289 8.00 3.92 9.45
C LEU A 289 9.27 4.51 10.09
N GLN A 290 9.66 4.03 11.27
CA GLN A 290 10.89 4.49 11.94
C GLN A 290 12.13 4.21 11.08
N VAL A 291 12.28 2.97 10.60
CA VAL A 291 13.40 2.59 9.73
C VAL A 291 13.39 3.37 8.41
N TYR A 292 12.19 3.62 7.85
CA TYR A 292 12.05 4.43 6.64
C TYR A 292 12.53 5.88 6.86
N LEU A 293 12.15 6.50 7.98
CA LEU A 293 12.56 7.87 8.32
C LEU A 293 14.07 8.00 8.62
N GLU A 294 14.70 6.92 9.08
CA GLU A 294 16.16 6.87 9.37
C GLU A 294 17.00 6.49 8.13
N THR A 295 16.35 6.11 7.03
CA THR A 295 17.03 5.68 5.80
C THR A 295 17.70 6.87 5.11
N ASP A 296 18.93 6.67 4.62
CA ASP A 296 19.61 7.61 3.70
C ASP A 296 18.95 7.51 2.31
N HIS A 297 17.90 8.32 2.09
CA HIS A 297 17.14 8.33 0.86
C HIS A 297 17.96 8.76 -0.36
N ASP A 298 18.94 9.65 -0.19
CA ASP A 298 19.82 10.07 -1.28
C ASP A 298 20.71 8.92 -1.75
N LYS A 299 21.18 8.11 -0.81
CA LYS A 299 21.96 6.91 -1.14
C LYS A 299 21.09 5.86 -1.84
N GLU A 300 19.87 5.59 -1.33
CA GLU A 300 18.92 4.69 -2.02
C GLU A 300 18.61 5.18 -3.43
N TRP A 301 18.38 6.48 -3.61
CA TRP A 301 18.10 7.08 -4.90
C TRP A 301 19.23 6.85 -5.92
N ARG A 302 20.47 7.14 -5.53
CA ARG A 302 21.65 6.87 -6.39
C ARG A 302 21.77 5.40 -6.79
N GLU A 303 21.42 4.47 -5.89
CA GLU A 303 21.39 3.04 -6.22
C GLU A 303 20.27 2.70 -7.21
N PHE A 304 19.10 3.32 -7.10
CA PHE A 304 18.01 3.14 -8.07
C PHE A 304 18.39 3.68 -9.44
N GLU A 305 18.99 4.86 -9.54
CA GLU A 305 19.49 5.41 -10.80
C GLU A 305 20.52 4.48 -11.47
N LYS A 306 21.47 3.99 -10.69
CA LYS A 306 22.50 3.06 -11.17
C LYS A 306 21.89 1.76 -11.72
N ARG A 307 20.91 1.17 -11.00
CA ARG A 307 20.20 -0.04 -11.45
C ARG A 307 19.38 0.22 -12.71
N ALA A 308 18.63 1.32 -12.74
CA ALA A 308 17.84 1.71 -13.90
C ALA A 308 18.71 1.90 -15.14
N GLU A 309 19.85 2.60 -15.01
CA GLU A 309 20.78 2.83 -16.11
C GLU A 309 21.46 1.54 -16.61
N ALA A 310 21.76 0.60 -15.70
CA ALA A 310 22.32 -0.71 -16.10
C ALA A 310 21.32 -1.52 -16.95
N ILE A 311 20.02 -1.53 -16.56
CA ILE A 311 18.98 -2.19 -17.34
C ILE A 311 18.77 -1.46 -18.66
N ARG A 312 18.64 -0.14 -18.64
CA ARG A 312 18.49 0.69 -19.85
C ARG A 312 19.57 0.40 -20.89
N LYS A 313 20.83 0.46 -20.47
CA LYS A 313 21.99 0.18 -21.37
C LYS A 313 21.93 -1.21 -21.99
N SER A 314 21.58 -2.22 -21.18
CA SER A 314 21.52 -3.59 -21.66
C SER A 314 20.43 -3.80 -22.72
N VAL A 315 19.23 -3.27 -22.51
CA VAL A 315 18.09 -3.49 -23.42
C VAL A 315 18.13 -2.56 -24.63
N ALA A 316 18.67 -1.34 -24.51
CA ALA A 316 18.85 -0.42 -25.63
C ALA A 316 19.84 -0.93 -26.68
N ALA A 317 20.69 -1.90 -26.33
CA ALA A 317 21.58 -2.56 -27.29
C ALA A 317 20.85 -3.55 -28.22
N VAL A 318 19.58 -3.88 -27.97
CA VAL A 318 18.78 -4.77 -28.81
C VAL A 318 18.20 -3.96 -29.99
N PRO A 319 18.45 -4.34 -31.24
CA PRO A 319 17.95 -3.59 -32.40
C PRO A 319 16.44 -3.40 -32.35
N GLY A 320 15.99 -2.17 -32.54
CA GLY A 320 14.58 -1.78 -32.55
C GLY A 320 13.91 -1.71 -31.16
N VAL A 321 14.66 -1.79 -30.08
CA VAL A 321 14.17 -1.56 -28.71
C VAL A 321 14.56 -0.14 -28.30
N THR A 322 13.59 0.60 -27.76
CA THR A 322 13.81 1.87 -27.07
C THR A 322 13.76 1.65 -25.57
N ALA A 323 14.67 2.30 -24.83
CA ALA A 323 14.68 2.27 -23.39
C ALA A 323 15.11 3.63 -22.84
N GLU A 324 14.29 4.20 -21.96
CA GLU A 324 14.54 5.47 -21.30
C GLU A 324 14.36 5.34 -19.79
N VAL A 325 15.17 6.08 -19.02
CA VAL A 325 14.94 6.24 -17.58
C VAL A 325 14.10 7.48 -17.37
N TYR A 326 13.03 7.34 -16.63
CA TYR A 326 12.18 8.46 -16.22
C TYR A 326 11.76 8.29 -14.75
N VAL A 327 11.28 9.36 -14.16
CA VAL A 327 10.71 9.36 -12.80
C VAL A 327 9.25 9.81 -12.92
N PRO A 328 8.28 9.00 -12.46
CA PRO A 328 6.89 9.43 -12.39
C PRO A 328 6.74 10.70 -11.55
N GLU A 329 5.95 11.66 -12.00
CA GLU A 329 5.75 12.95 -11.31
C GLU A 329 5.10 12.76 -9.94
N VAL A 330 4.10 11.89 -9.87
CA VAL A 330 3.35 11.57 -8.65
C VAL A 330 3.25 10.05 -8.53
N ALA A 331 3.19 9.54 -7.33
CA ALA A 331 3.09 8.12 -6.99
C ALA A 331 4.22 7.24 -7.57
N ASN A 332 4.73 6.31 -6.79
CA ASN A 332 5.88 5.50 -7.18
C ASN A 332 7.03 6.33 -7.76
N HIS A 333 7.28 7.50 -7.17
CA HIS A 333 8.26 8.49 -7.60
C HIS A 333 9.69 7.96 -7.41
N VAL A 334 10.11 7.10 -8.33
CA VAL A 334 11.43 6.45 -8.34
C VAL A 334 11.94 6.28 -9.76
N PRO A 335 13.28 6.22 -10.00
CA PRO A 335 13.83 5.90 -11.30
C PRO A 335 13.26 4.60 -11.86
N THR A 336 12.64 4.68 -13.03
CA THR A 336 11.93 3.59 -13.69
C THR A 336 12.39 3.51 -15.15
N VAL A 337 12.54 2.31 -15.70
CA VAL A 337 12.96 2.12 -17.09
C VAL A 337 11.75 1.81 -17.96
N ARG A 338 11.38 2.73 -18.84
CA ARG A 338 10.38 2.50 -19.87
C ARG A 338 11.01 1.80 -21.04
N ILE A 339 10.46 0.66 -21.44
CA ILE A 339 10.95 -0.16 -22.54
C ILE A 339 9.84 -0.34 -23.56
N SER A 340 10.12 -0.06 -24.83
CA SER A 340 9.18 -0.24 -25.94
C SER A 340 9.90 -0.78 -27.18
N TRP A 341 9.19 -1.55 -28.01
CA TRP A 341 9.67 -2.11 -29.27
C TRP A 341 8.61 -2.12 -30.37
N ALA A 342 7.48 -1.47 -30.15
CA ALA A 342 6.35 -1.44 -31.08
C ALA A 342 6.74 -0.93 -32.48
N ALA A 343 7.63 0.07 -32.55
CA ALA A 343 8.10 0.64 -33.82
C ALA A 343 9.11 -0.23 -34.58
N SER A 344 9.58 -1.33 -33.99
CA SER A 344 10.65 -2.18 -34.54
C SER A 344 10.19 -3.22 -35.57
N GLY A 345 8.89 -3.43 -35.72
CA GLY A 345 8.34 -4.56 -36.48
C GLY A 345 8.52 -5.93 -35.84
N LYS A 346 9.00 -6.01 -34.59
CA LYS A 346 9.07 -7.26 -33.83
C LYS A 346 7.66 -7.77 -33.57
N LYS A 347 7.44 -9.06 -33.80
CA LYS A 347 6.12 -9.72 -33.59
C LYS A 347 5.82 -10.04 -32.13
N LEU A 348 6.80 -9.89 -31.21
CA LEU A 348 6.64 -10.15 -29.79
C LEU A 348 5.72 -9.08 -29.15
N THR A 349 4.65 -9.54 -28.52
CA THR A 349 3.79 -8.68 -27.70
C THR A 349 4.37 -8.47 -26.29
N PRO A 350 4.03 -7.37 -25.58
CA PRO A 350 4.43 -7.20 -24.19
C PRO A 350 3.98 -8.34 -23.26
N ALA A 351 2.82 -8.95 -23.53
CA ALA A 351 2.32 -10.10 -22.76
C ALA A 351 3.18 -11.36 -22.97
N GLU A 352 3.61 -11.65 -24.19
CA GLU A 352 4.50 -12.77 -24.48
C GLU A 352 5.88 -12.59 -23.82
N VAL A 353 6.44 -11.39 -23.87
CA VAL A 353 7.70 -11.08 -23.17
C VAL A 353 7.54 -11.24 -21.66
N ALA A 354 6.45 -10.73 -21.08
CA ALA A 354 6.18 -10.87 -19.65
C ALA A 354 6.03 -12.35 -19.25
N GLN A 355 5.37 -13.16 -20.08
CA GLN A 355 5.22 -14.60 -19.87
C GLN A 355 6.57 -15.33 -19.94
N ALA A 356 7.38 -15.05 -20.97
CA ALA A 356 8.71 -15.65 -21.11
C ALA A 356 9.65 -15.31 -19.94
N LEU A 357 9.55 -14.09 -19.40
CA LEU A 357 10.28 -13.69 -18.19
C LEU A 357 9.77 -14.44 -16.94
N ARG A 358 8.46 -14.64 -16.83
CA ARG A 358 7.84 -15.38 -15.72
C ARG A 358 8.22 -16.85 -15.74
N ASP A 359 8.25 -17.48 -16.92
CA ASP A 359 8.54 -18.90 -17.10
C ASP A 359 10.05 -19.21 -17.05
N GLY A 360 10.90 -18.18 -17.23
CA GLY A 360 12.35 -18.28 -17.19
C GLY A 360 12.94 -18.58 -15.81
N GLU A 361 14.26 -18.89 -15.74
CA GLU A 361 14.96 -19.11 -14.48
C GLU A 361 16.09 -18.07 -14.30
N PRO A 362 16.06 -17.27 -13.23
CA PRO A 362 14.95 -17.13 -12.27
C PRO A 362 13.71 -16.51 -12.92
N SER A 363 12.55 -16.73 -12.31
CA SER A 363 11.30 -16.07 -12.68
C SER A 363 11.38 -14.56 -12.43
N ILE A 364 10.88 -13.75 -13.36
CA ILE A 364 10.88 -12.29 -13.27
C ILE A 364 9.46 -11.78 -13.52
N GLY A 365 8.95 -10.98 -12.58
CA GLY A 365 7.64 -10.36 -12.68
C GLY A 365 7.72 -8.94 -13.23
N VAL A 366 7.08 -8.70 -14.38
CA VAL A 366 6.82 -7.37 -14.96
C VAL A 366 5.33 -7.21 -15.24
N ARG A 367 4.87 -5.98 -15.47
CA ARG A 367 3.47 -5.73 -15.89
C ARG A 367 3.45 -5.23 -17.33
N PRO A 368 2.84 -5.99 -18.25
CA PRO A 368 2.76 -5.57 -19.65
C PRO A 368 1.85 -4.35 -19.80
N GLY A 369 2.32 -3.35 -20.53
CA GLY A 369 1.55 -2.21 -21.03
C GLY A 369 1.08 -2.45 -22.46
N ARG A 370 0.68 -1.38 -23.14
CA ARG A 370 0.20 -1.43 -24.54
C ARG A 370 1.34 -1.74 -25.52
N ASP A 371 2.44 -0.99 -25.42
CA ASP A 371 3.52 -0.98 -26.42
C ASP A 371 4.87 -1.45 -25.85
N GLY A 372 4.86 -1.92 -24.60
CA GLY A 372 6.02 -2.32 -23.83
C GLY A 372 5.67 -2.44 -22.37
N PHE A 373 6.62 -2.13 -21.47
CA PHE A 373 6.38 -2.08 -20.03
C PHE A 373 7.40 -1.18 -19.31
N ASP A 374 7.03 -0.78 -18.11
CA ASP A 374 7.91 -0.07 -17.20
C ASP A 374 8.58 -1.05 -16.22
N VAL A 375 9.90 -0.96 -16.08
CA VAL A 375 10.68 -1.77 -15.15
C VAL A 375 11.02 -0.95 -13.92
N GLY A 376 10.41 -1.31 -12.79
CA GLY A 376 10.69 -0.71 -11.49
C GLY A 376 11.89 -1.40 -10.82
N VAL A 377 12.88 -0.62 -10.40
CA VAL A 377 14.14 -1.15 -9.83
C VAL A 377 14.17 -1.20 -8.32
N TRP A 378 13.25 -0.51 -7.65
CA TRP A 378 13.27 -0.24 -6.22
C TRP A 378 12.85 -1.42 -5.33
N MET A 379 12.17 -2.42 -5.91
CA MET A 379 11.83 -3.68 -5.22
C MET A 379 12.85 -4.79 -5.43
N MET A 380 13.84 -4.59 -6.31
CA MET A 380 14.91 -5.54 -6.56
C MET A 380 15.90 -5.57 -5.40
N ARG A 381 16.41 -6.76 -5.10
CA ARG A 381 17.57 -6.93 -4.22
C ARG A 381 18.86 -6.56 -4.97
N PRO A 382 19.94 -6.22 -4.25
CA PRO A 382 21.24 -5.95 -4.89
C PRO A 382 21.68 -7.11 -5.80
N GLY A 383 22.02 -6.79 -7.05
CA GLY A 383 22.46 -7.77 -8.07
C GLY A 383 21.34 -8.32 -8.95
N GLU A 384 20.06 -8.22 -8.53
CA GLU A 384 18.94 -8.69 -9.33
C GLU A 384 18.76 -7.87 -10.61
N GLU A 385 19.14 -6.58 -10.60
CA GLU A 385 19.13 -5.72 -11.79
C GLU A 385 19.97 -6.28 -12.93
N THR A 386 21.09 -6.93 -12.64
CA THR A 386 21.95 -7.57 -13.64
C THR A 386 21.28 -8.80 -14.27
N ILE A 387 20.56 -9.55 -13.45
CA ILE A 387 19.80 -10.73 -13.91
C ILE A 387 18.65 -10.26 -14.79
N VAL A 388 17.87 -9.26 -14.33
CA VAL A 388 16.75 -8.68 -15.07
C VAL A 388 17.23 -8.11 -16.42
N ALA A 389 18.31 -7.33 -16.42
CA ALA A 389 18.89 -6.76 -17.64
C ALA A 389 19.27 -7.82 -18.67
N ARG A 390 19.96 -8.89 -18.22
CA ARG A 390 20.36 -10.01 -19.08
C ARG A 390 19.16 -10.78 -19.64
N ARG A 391 18.18 -11.14 -18.79
CA ARG A 391 17.01 -11.92 -19.21
C ARG A 391 16.10 -11.13 -20.14
N LEU A 392 15.85 -9.85 -19.86
CA LEU A 392 15.14 -8.96 -20.75
C LEU A 392 15.78 -8.91 -22.14
N ARG A 393 17.10 -8.71 -22.20
CA ARG A 393 17.82 -8.69 -23.44
C ARG A 393 17.67 -10.00 -24.21
N GLN A 394 17.87 -11.16 -23.55
CA GLN A 394 17.74 -12.48 -24.17
C GLN A 394 16.34 -12.69 -24.80
N VAL A 395 15.29 -12.40 -24.06
CA VAL A 395 13.91 -12.54 -24.53
C VAL A 395 13.63 -11.60 -25.71
N LEU A 396 14.06 -10.34 -25.63
CA LEU A 396 13.90 -9.37 -26.70
C LEU A 396 14.74 -9.66 -27.97
N GLU A 397 15.86 -10.41 -27.84
CA GLU A 397 16.64 -10.93 -28.96
C GLU A 397 16.06 -12.23 -29.55
N GLY A 398 15.00 -12.82 -28.94
CA GLY A 398 14.43 -14.11 -29.36
C GLY A 398 15.27 -15.33 -28.94
N LYS A 399 16.08 -15.18 -27.89
CA LYS A 399 16.99 -16.22 -27.34
C LYS A 399 16.51 -16.74 -25.96
N GLY A 400 15.27 -16.44 -25.60
CA GLY A 400 14.69 -16.73 -24.29
C GLY A 400 13.94 -18.02 -24.19
#